data_64fdda8db2d52231ac8d3ad299031351
#
_entry.id   64fdda8db2d52231ac8d3ad299031351
#
_cell.length_a   1.000
_cell.length_b   1.000
_cell.length_c   1.000
_cell.angle_alpha   90.00
_cell.angle_beta   90.00
_cell.angle_gamma   90.00
#
_symmetry.space_group_name_H-M   'P 1'
#
loop_
_entity.id
_entity.type
_entity.pdbx_description
1 polymer ?
#
loop_
_entity_poly.entity_id
_entity_poly.type
_entity_poly.pdbx_seq_one_letter_code
_entity_poly.pdbx_strand_id
1 'polypeptide(L)'
;MASLLAPFSLRVLPAAPYLMPMASLPPSGAIAGGIHRLSARVYFEDTDAAAIMYHAKYLHFLERGRTEFLRVAGIDHGAAVKTGEGAYAVTEMQIKWLRPARLDDVLIIETRLLSVRAAACRIEQRITRAAAPLMEATLTAAFLDPAGRPRRQPPAWMARLHELLAQDI
;
A
#
# COMPACT_ATOMS: atom_id res chain seq x y z
N MET A 1 52.34 12.18 3.51
CA MET A 1 50.85 12.10 3.61
C MET A 1 50.34 11.44 2.35
N ALA A 2 50.13 10.14 2.39
CA ALA A 2 49.72 9.34 1.22
C ALA A 2 48.21 9.11 1.28
N SER A 3 47.59 9.35 0.15
CA SER A 3 46.15 9.29 -0.13
C SER A 3 45.54 7.91 0.15
N LEU A 4 44.57 7.85 1.07
CA LEU A 4 43.77 6.67 1.37
C LEU A 4 42.43 6.72 0.60
N LEU A 5 42.51 6.56 -0.71
CA LEU A 5 41.32 6.30 -1.53
C LEU A 5 41.55 4.99 -2.30
N ALA A 6 41.14 3.88 -1.68
CA ALA A 6 41.02 2.63 -2.41
C ALA A 6 39.93 2.78 -3.48
N PRO A 7 40.15 2.29 -4.72
CA PRO A 7 39.13 2.38 -5.76
C PRO A 7 37.90 1.57 -5.38
N PHE A 8 36.73 2.23 -5.38
CA PHE A 8 35.44 1.61 -5.21
C PHE A 8 35.17 0.72 -6.44
N SER A 9 35.42 -0.59 -6.32
CA SER A 9 35.15 -1.54 -7.39
C SER A 9 33.67 -1.87 -7.41
N LEU A 10 32.93 -1.25 -8.29
CA LEU A 10 31.54 -1.62 -8.60
C LEU A 10 31.57 -2.98 -9.30
N ARG A 11 31.30 -4.06 -8.58
CA ARG A 11 30.99 -5.35 -9.23
C ARG A 11 29.64 -5.22 -9.92
N VAL A 12 29.67 -5.03 -11.24
CA VAL A 12 28.49 -5.19 -12.09
C VAL A 12 28.10 -6.66 -12.04
N LEU A 13 27.05 -6.99 -11.30
CA LEU A 13 26.44 -8.31 -11.35
C LEU A 13 25.83 -8.51 -12.75
N PRO A 14 25.95 -9.72 -13.34
CA PRO A 14 25.31 -10.00 -14.61
C PRO A 14 23.80 -9.73 -14.48
N ALA A 15 23.24 -9.00 -15.44
CA ALA A 15 21.81 -8.73 -15.50
C ALA A 15 21.07 -10.05 -15.48
N ALA A 16 20.31 -10.30 -14.43
CA ALA A 16 19.34 -11.38 -14.42
C ALA A 16 18.43 -11.21 -15.65
N PRO A 17 18.06 -12.28 -16.37
CA PRO A 17 17.20 -12.17 -17.53
C PRO A 17 15.92 -11.46 -17.10
N TYR A 18 15.61 -10.38 -17.83
CA TYR A 18 14.39 -9.56 -17.64
C TYR A 18 13.19 -10.44 -17.97
N LEU A 19 12.73 -11.22 -17.00
CA LEU A 19 11.64 -12.17 -17.15
C LEU A 19 10.32 -11.43 -17.01
N MET A 20 9.71 -11.17 -18.16
CA MET A 20 8.29 -11.17 -18.46
C MET A 20 7.48 -9.92 -18.23
N PRO A 21 6.60 -9.62 -19.18
CA PRO A 21 5.51 -8.70 -18.94
C PRO A 21 4.54 -9.37 -17.95
N MET A 22 4.66 -9.10 -16.68
CA MET A 22 3.50 -9.04 -15.83
C MET A 22 2.57 -8.07 -16.58
N ALA A 23 1.39 -8.54 -16.99
CA ALA A 23 0.36 -7.67 -17.53
C ALA A 23 0.36 -6.43 -16.65
N SER A 24 0.86 -5.30 -17.20
CA SER A 24 1.20 -4.12 -16.40
C SER A 24 -0.10 -3.65 -15.77
N LEU A 25 -0.22 -3.81 -14.46
CA LEU A 25 -1.31 -3.17 -13.74
C LEU A 25 -1.29 -1.67 -14.11
N PRO A 26 -2.46 -1.04 -14.31
CA PRO A 26 -2.52 0.40 -14.47
C PRO A 26 -1.77 1.10 -13.32
N PRO A 27 -1.29 2.35 -13.49
CA PRO A 27 -0.57 3.08 -12.44
C PRO A 27 -1.28 3.12 -11.08
N SER A 28 -2.61 3.16 -11.09
CA SER A 28 -3.45 3.10 -9.89
C SER A 28 -3.81 1.68 -9.45
N GLY A 29 -3.29 0.65 -10.12
CA GLY A 29 -3.71 -0.72 -9.87
C GLY A 29 -5.10 -1.05 -10.40
N ALA A 30 -5.66 -2.17 -9.95
CA ALA A 30 -6.99 -2.62 -10.34
C ALA A 30 -7.68 -3.38 -9.20
N ILE A 31 -9.02 -3.35 -9.19
CA ILE A 31 -9.84 -4.15 -8.27
C ILE A 31 -10.41 -5.34 -9.04
N ALA A 32 -10.22 -6.54 -8.50
CA ALA A 32 -10.83 -7.76 -8.99
C ALA A 32 -11.17 -8.68 -7.82
N GLY A 33 -12.41 -9.19 -7.77
CA GLY A 33 -12.90 -10.02 -6.66
C GLY A 33 -12.77 -9.31 -5.30
N GLY A 34 -13.16 -8.04 -5.21
CA GLY A 34 -13.06 -7.25 -3.97
C GLY A 34 -11.65 -6.85 -3.54
N ILE A 35 -10.61 -7.34 -4.19
CA ILE A 35 -9.20 -7.10 -3.83
C ILE A 35 -8.58 -6.11 -4.82
N HIS A 36 -8.07 -5.00 -4.30
CA HIS A 36 -7.25 -4.07 -5.06
C HIS A 36 -5.79 -4.52 -5.06
N ARG A 37 -5.14 -4.48 -6.21
CA ARG A 37 -3.73 -4.80 -6.39
C ARG A 37 -2.99 -3.64 -7.04
N LEU A 38 -1.94 -3.18 -6.37
CA LEU A 38 -1.04 -2.13 -6.83
C LEU A 38 0.37 -2.69 -6.96
N SER A 39 1.02 -2.46 -8.09
CA SER A 39 2.44 -2.80 -8.27
C SER A 39 3.32 -1.64 -7.85
N ALA A 40 4.39 -1.91 -7.11
CA ALA A 40 5.39 -0.92 -6.75
C ALA A 40 6.79 -1.55 -6.71
N ARG A 41 7.82 -0.76 -7.03
CA ARG A 41 9.22 -1.18 -6.95
C ARG A 41 9.87 -0.63 -5.70
N VAL A 42 10.78 -1.39 -5.12
CA VAL A 42 11.66 -0.93 -4.04
C VAL A 42 12.82 -0.17 -4.65
N TYR A 43 12.99 1.09 -4.26
CA TYR A 43 14.10 1.95 -4.68
C TYR A 43 15.17 2.03 -3.58
N PHE A 44 16.31 2.63 -3.93
CA PHE A 44 17.43 2.80 -2.99
C PHE A 44 17.01 3.56 -1.72
N GLU A 45 16.18 4.60 -1.86
CA GLU A 45 15.63 5.39 -0.75
C GLU A 45 14.74 4.59 0.21
N ASP A 46 14.30 3.40 -0.18
CA ASP A 46 13.45 2.54 0.64
C ASP A 46 14.27 1.55 1.49
N THR A 47 15.57 1.43 1.24
CA THR A 47 16.46 0.47 1.90
C THR A 47 17.25 1.09 3.05
N ASP A 48 17.79 0.25 3.93
CA ASP A 48 18.63 0.63 5.05
C ASP A 48 20.04 0.05 4.94
N ALA A 49 20.86 0.25 5.98
CA ALA A 49 22.24 -0.24 6.03
C ALA A 49 22.37 -1.77 5.99
N ALA A 50 21.29 -2.52 6.24
CA ALA A 50 21.26 -3.97 6.10
C ALA A 50 20.94 -4.42 4.67
N ALA A 51 20.83 -3.48 3.71
CA ALA A 51 20.48 -3.71 2.31
C ALA A 51 19.11 -4.42 2.13
N ILE A 52 18.20 -4.19 3.05
CA ILE A 52 16.78 -4.60 2.96
C ILE A 52 15.90 -3.37 3.07
N MET A 53 14.65 -3.50 2.65
CA MET A 53 13.64 -2.46 2.80
C MET A 53 13.43 -2.11 4.27
N TYR A 54 13.62 -0.82 4.61
CA TYR A 54 13.46 -0.32 5.97
C TYR A 54 12.02 -0.55 6.46
N HIS A 55 11.86 -1.09 7.67
CA HIS A 55 10.57 -1.57 8.15
C HIS A 55 9.45 -0.51 8.10
N ALA A 56 9.76 0.77 8.33
CA ALA A 56 8.77 1.83 8.26
C ALA A 56 8.33 2.16 6.81
N LYS A 57 9.15 1.86 5.80
CA LYS A 57 8.80 2.09 4.40
C LYS A 57 7.63 1.22 3.94
N TYR A 58 7.46 0.04 4.51
CA TYR A 58 6.27 -0.77 4.26
C TYR A 58 4.97 -0.02 4.55
N LEU A 59 4.93 0.83 5.58
CA LEU A 59 3.75 1.65 5.90
C LEU A 59 3.43 2.65 4.78
N HIS A 60 4.44 3.22 4.12
CA HIS A 60 4.25 4.12 2.98
C HIS A 60 3.66 3.36 1.77
N PHE A 61 4.09 2.12 1.55
CA PHE A 61 3.54 1.28 0.48
C PHE A 61 2.09 0.89 0.79
N LEU A 62 1.76 0.55 2.03
CA LEU A 62 0.38 0.29 2.45
C LEU A 62 -0.51 1.52 2.29
N GLU A 63 0.02 2.72 2.61
CA GLU A 63 -0.72 3.98 2.43
C GLU A 63 -1.03 4.23 0.95
N ARG A 64 -0.04 4.08 0.06
CA ARG A 64 -0.26 4.16 -1.39
C ARG A 64 -1.33 3.18 -1.85
N GLY A 65 -1.29 1.93 -1.36
CA GLY A 65 -2.31 0.91 -1.65
C GLY A 65 -3.72 1.35 -1.26
N ARG A 66 -3.90 1.94 -0.08
CA ARG A 66 -5.20 2.46 0.37
C ARG A 66 -5.67 3.67 -0.44
N THR A 67 -4.77 4.59 -0.73
CA THR A 67 -5.09 5.79 -1.54
C THR A 67 -5.53 5.38 -2.95
N GLU A 68 -4.80 4.46 -3.59
CA GLU A 68 -5.15 3.98 -4.93
C GLU A 68 -6.42 3.11 -4.92
N PHE A 69 -6.65 2.31 -3.86
CA PHE A 69 -7.91 1.58 -3.68
C PHE A 69 -9.12 2.52 -3.70
N LEU A 70 -9.09 3.62 -2.95
CA LEU A 70 -10.18 4.61 -2.93
C LEU A 70 -10.37 5.24 -4.30
N ARG A 71 -9.28 5.60 -4.98
CA ARG A 71 -9.33 6.20 -6.32
C ARG A 71 -9.97 5.27 -7.35
N VAL A 72 -9.55 4.00 -7.39
CA VAL A 72 -10.13 2.99 -8.30
C VAL A 72 -11.57 2.64 -7.91
N ALA A 73 -11.92 2.73 -6.62
CA ALA A 73 -13.29 2.60 -6.16
C ALA A 73 -14.21 3.76 -6.55
N GLY A 74 -13.67 4.85 -7.13
CA GLY A 74 -14.44 6.05 -7.47
C GLY A 74 -14.69 6.98 -6.27
N ILE A 75 -13.92 6.84 -5.19
CA ILE A 75 -14.02 7.65 -3.99
C ILE A 75 -12.96 8.77 -4.05
N ASP A 76 -13.38 10.01 -4.25
CA ASP A 76 -12.50 11.17 -4.26
C ASP A 76 -12.23 11.68 -2.84
N HIS A 77 -11.33 10.98 -2.15
CA HIS A 77 -10.89 11.35 -0.81
C HIS A 77 -10.20 12.73 -0.78
N GLY A 78 -9.46 13.07 -1.85
CA GLY A 78 -8.79 14.35 -1.95
C GLY A 78 -9.75 15.55 -2.03
N ALA A 79 -10.86 15.40 -2.77
CA ALA A 79 -11.92 16.42 -2.79
C ALA A 79 -12.58 16.58 -1.42
N ALA A 80 -12.91 15.48 -0.74
CA ALA A 80 -13.52 15.52 0.60
C ALA A 80 -12.64 16.27 1.63
N VAL A 81 -11.31 16.04 1.58
CA VAL A 81 -10.36 16.80 2.42
C VAL A 81 -10.41 18.29 2.11
N LYS A 82 -10.37 18.68 0.82
CA LYS A 82 -10.38 20.07 0.37
C LYS A 82 -11.67 20.81 0.73
N THR A 83 -12.81 20.11 0.66
CA THR A 83 -14.13 20.70 0.99
C THR A 83 -14.45 20.68 2.48
N GLY A 84 -13.59 20.08 3.31
CA GLY A 84 -13.87 19.93 4.75
C GLY A 84 -14.95 18.89 5.05
N GLU A 85 -15.27 18.01 4.08
CA GLU A 85 -16.22 16.92 4.32
C GLU A 85 -15.67 15.91 5.33
N GLY A 86 -14.37 15.64 5.28
CA GLY A 86 -13.68 14.78 6.22
C GLY A 86 -12.51 14.02 5.60
N ALA A 87 -11.85 13.20 6.41
CA ALA A 87 -10.72 12.39 6.00
C ALA A 87 -10.69 11.04 6.72
N TYR A 88 -10.12 10.01 6.08
CA TYR A 88 -9.77 8.77 6.77
C TYR A 88 -8.47 8.94 7.55
N ALA A 89 -8.47 8.48 8.79
CA ALA A 89 -7.29 8.36 9.63
C ALA A 89 -7.16 6.92 10.16
N VAL A 90 -5.95 6.38 10.13
CA VAL A 90 -5.67 5.07 10.74
C VAL A 90 -5.65 5.26 12.25
N THR A 91 -6.51 4.52 12.96
CA THR A 91 -6.63 4.57 14.42
C THR A 91 -5.99 3.38 15.11
N GLU A 92 -5.85 2.27 14.39
CA GLU A 92 -5.24 1.04 14.89
C GLU A 92 -4.61 0.28 13.73
N MET A 93 -3.47 -0.37 13.95
CA MET A 93 -2.83 -1.23 12.97
C MET A 93 -2.04 -2.35 13.67
N GLN A 94 -2.22 -3.56 13.17
CA GLN A 94 -1.42 -4.74 13.53
C GLN A 94 -0.62 -5.17 12.32
N ILE A 95 0.67 -5.42 12.49
CA ILE A 95 1.59 -5.72 11.40
C ILE A 95 2.42 -6.96 11.73
N LYS A 96 2.65 -7.80 10.70
CA LYS A 96 3.62 -8.89 10.73
C LYS A 96 4.57 -8.77 9.54
N TRP A 97 5.86 -8.59 9.82
CA TRP A 97 6.92 -8.69 8.82
C TRP A 97 7.36 -10.15 8.74
N LEU A 98 7.23 -10.76 7.57
CA LEU A 98 7.45 -12.19 7.36
C LEU A 98 8.78 -12.44 6.66
N ARG A 99 9.13 -11.62 5.67
CA ARG A 99 10.35 -11.71 4.87
C ARG A 99 10.79 -10.33 4.41
N PRO A 100 12.09 -10.07 4.24
CA PRO A 100 12.57 -8.80 3.75
C PRO A 100 12.35 -8.64 2.24
N ALA A 101 11.98 -7.42 1.83
CA ALA A 101 12.14 -6.95 0.46
C ALA A 101 13.54 -6.33 0.29
N ARG A 102 14.04 -6.28 -0.95
CA ARG A 102 15.35 -5.74 -1.31
C ARG A 102 15.21 -4.75 -2.45
N LEU A 103 16.28 -4.00 -2.70
CA LEU A 103 16.39 -3.10 -3.84
C LEU A 103 15.98 -3.83 -5.13
N ASP A 104 15.25 -3.13 -6.00
CA ASP A 104 14.72 -3.60 -7.28
C ASP A 104 13.61 -4.66 -7.21
N ASP A 105 13.25 -5.17 -6.03
CA ASP A 105 12.09 -6.03 -5.88
C ASP A 105 10.83 -5.32 -6.40
N VAL A 106 10.04 -6.04 -7.22
CA VAL A 106 8.70 -5.63 -7.60
C VAL A 106 7.71 -6.26 -6.64
N LEU A 107 6.99 -5.42 -5.94
CA LEU A 107 6.02 -5.80 -4.91
C LEU A 107 4.60 -5.63 -5.43
N ILE A 108 3.69 -6.48 -4.98
CA ILE A 108 2.25 -6.30 -5.12
C ILE A 108 1.69 -5.96 -3.75
N ILE A 109 1.04 -4.81 -3.66
CA ILE A 109 0.29 -4.37 -2.48
C ILE A 109 -1.17 -4.75 -2.71
N GLU A 110 -1.68 -5.67 -1.91
CA GLU A 110 -3.07 -6.06 -1.91
C GLU A 110 -3.81 -5.31 -0.81
N THR A 111 -5.02 -4.81 -1.11
CA THR A 111 -5.89 -4.13 -0.16
C THR A 111 -7.30 -4.66 -0.32
N ARG A 112 -7.91 -5.15 0.77
CA ARG A 112 -9.31 -5.57 0.80
C ARG A 112 -10.02 -5.11 2.06
N LEU A 113 -11.33 -4.99 1.96
CA LEU A 113 -12.19 -4.66 3.09
C LEU A 113 -12.52 -5.93 3.90
N LEU A 114 -12.43 -5.84 5.22
CA LEU A 114 -12.94 -6.88 6.13
C LEU A 114 -14.31 -6.50 6.68
N SER A 115 -14.55 -5.21 6.88
CA SER A 115 -15.89 -4.70 7.27
C SER A 115 -15.99 -3.21 6.99
N VAL A 116 -17.23 -2.75 6.76
CA VAL A 116 -17.60 -1.35 6.58
C VAL A 116 -18.63 -0.98 7.64
N ARG A 117 -18.34 0.04 8.44
CA ARG A 117 -19.21 0.60 9.47
C ARG A 117 -19.55 2.06 9.16
N ALA A 118 -20.50 2.63 9.90
CA ALA A 118 -20.96 3.99 9.67
C ALA A 118 -19.84 5.05 9.60
N ALA A 119 -18.79 4.93 10.43
CA ALA A 119 -17.71 5.89 10.52
C ALA A 119 -16.31 5.25 10.42
N ALA A 120 -16.20 3.99 10.02
CA ALA A 120 -14.91 3.30 9.97
C ALA A 120 -14.95 2.11 9.01
N CYS A 121 -13.78 1.76 8.48
CA CYS A 121 -13.56 0.51 7.74
C CYS A 121 -12.46 -0.30 8.43
N ARG A 122 -12.63 -1.61 8.47
CA ARG A 122 -11.56 -2.54 8.80
C ARG A 122 -11.00 -3.11 7.52
N ILE A 123 -9.68 -3.06 7.36
CA ILE A 123 -8.97 -3.33 6.12
C ILE A 123 -7.88 -4.37 6.39
N GLU A 124 -7.71 -5.31 5.49
CA GLU A 124 -6.54 -6.17 5.43
C GLU A 124 -5.66 -5.73 4.27
N GLN A 125 -4.36 -5.71 4.49
CA GLN A 125 -3.38 -5.46 3.45
C GLN A 125 -2.27 -6.50 3.50
N ARG A 126 -1.76 -6.86 2.32
CA ARG A 126 -0.61 -7.75 2.17
C ARG A 126 0.38 -7.14 1.19
N ILE A 127 1.65 -7.38 1.43
CA ILE A 127 2.70 -7.10 0.46
C ILE A 127 3.33 -8.42 0.08
N THR A 128 3.36 -8.71 -1.22
CA THR A 128 3.91 -9.95 -1.78
C THR A 128 4.97 -9.66 -2.82
N ARG A 129 5.89 -10.62 -3.02
CA ARG A 129 6.86 -10.66 -4.12
C ARG A 129 6.76 -12.02 -4.78
N ALA A 130 6.43 -12.06 -6.08
CA ALA A 130 6.21 -13.31 -6.82
C ALA A 130 5.29 -14.29 -6.06
N ALA A 131 4.16 -13.80 -5.56
CA ALA A 131 3.17 -14.48 -4.73
C ALA A 131 3.63 -14.89 -3.31
N ALA A 132 4.91 -14.74 -2.95
CA ALA A 132 5.39 -15.00 -1.60
C ALA A 132 5.04 -13.83 -0.66
N PRO A 133 4.37 -14.04 0.48
CA PRO A 133 4.04 -12.98 1.41
C PRO A 133 5.30 -12.46 2.12
N LEU A 134 5.48 -11.15 2.11
CA LEU A 134 6.55 -10.43 2.81
C LEU A 134 6.03 -9.74 4.07
N MET A 135 4.79 -9.24 4.03
CA MET A 135 4.15 -8.52 5.11
C MET A 135 2.64 -8.72 5.09
N GLU A 136 2.05 -8.77 6.26
CA GLU A 136 0.59 -8.76 6.47
C GLU A 136 0.23 -7.68 7.48
N ALA A 137 -0.87 -6.99 7.23
CA ALA A 137 -1.38 -5.97 8.13
C ALA A 137 -2.91 -6.01 8.19
N THR A 138 -3.43 -5.74 9.38
CA THR A 138 -4.86 -5.44 9.58
C THR A 138 -4.96 -4.09 10.26
N LEU A 139 -5.86 -3.24 9.80
CA LEU A 139 -6.01 -1.90 10.34
C LEU A 139 -7.47 -1.47 10.40
N THR A 140 -7.73 -0.47 11.24
CA THR A 140 -8.98 0.30 11.28
C THR A 140 -8.70 1.72 10.81
N ALA A 141 -9.45 2.17 9.79
CA ALA A 141 -9.45 3.55 9.31
C ALA A 141 -10.80 4.19 9.67
N ALA A 142 -10.78 5.22 10.51
CA ALA A 142 -11.96 6.01 10.87
C ALA A 142 -12.11 7.21 9.93
N PHE A 143 -13.37 7.53 9.58
CA PHE A 143 -13.69 8.76 8.87
C PHE A 143 -13.94 9.87 9.89
N LEU A 144 -13.17 10.96 9.81
CA LEU A 144 -13.15 12.04 10.78
C LEU A 144 -13.57 13.36 10.12
N ASP A 145 -14.25 14.20 10.88
CA ASP A 145 -14.47 15.60 10.51
C ASP A 145 -13.17 16.42 10.65
N PRO A 146 -13.15 17.70 10.18
CA PRO A 146 -11.97 18.56 10.31
C PRO A 146 -11.53 18.85 11.75
N ALA A 147 -12.40 18.62 12.74
CA ALA A 147 -12.07 18.72 14.16
C ALA A 147 -11.52 17.42 14.75
N GLY A 148 -11.32 16.38 13.91
CA GLY A 148 -10.78 15.07 14.33
C GLY A 148 -11.79 14.15 15.02
N ARG A 149 -13.09 14.44 14.95
CA ARG A 149 -14.14 13.62 15.57
C ARG A 149 -14.70 12.61 14.57
N PRO A 150 -15.04 11.38 15.01
CA PRO A 150 -15.67 10.39 14.15
C PRO A 150 -16.95 10.93 13.48
N ARG A 151 -17.04 10.81 12.17
CA ARG A 151 -18.15 11.25 11.35
C ARG A 151 -18.65 10.10 10.47
N ARG A 152 -19.95 10.07 10.21
CA ARG A 152 -20.52 9.10 9.26
C ARG A 152 -19.96 9.34 7.85
N GLN A 153 -19.52 8.27 7.22
CA GLN A 153 -19.06 8.28 5.83
C GLN A 153 -20.19 8.73 4.88
N PRO A 154 -19.88 9.39 3.74
CA PRO A 154 -20.86 9.74 2.73
C PRO A 154 -21.66 8.50 2.27
N PRO A 155 -22.99 8.61 2.10
CA PRO A 155 -23.83 7.46 1.73
C PRO A 155 -23.39 6.76 0.43
N ALA A 156 -22.97 7.54 -0.58
CA ALA A 156 -22.48 6.99 -1.85
C ALA A 156 -21.21 6.15 -1.67
N TRP A 157 -20.31 6.60 -0.78
CA TRP A 157 -19.09 5.84 -0.46
C TRP A 157 -19.41 4.55 0.28
N MET A 158 -20.33 4.62 1.25
CA MET A 158 -20.82 3.45 1.99
C MET A 158 -21.38 2.39 1.04
N ALA A 159 -22.24 2.79 0.10
CA ALA A 159 -22.82 1.89 -0.89
C ALA A 159 -21.73 1.21 -1.72
N ARG A 160 -20.78 2.00 -2.25
CA ARG A 160 -19.67 1.48 -3.06
C ARG A 160 -18.76 0.53 -2.28
N LEU A 161 -18.41 0.86 -1.05
CA LEU A 161 -17.56 0.01 -0.20
C LEU A 161 -18.27 -1.31 0.17
N HIS A 162 -19.59 -1.29 0.40
CA HIS A 162 -20.37 -2.52 0.62
C HIS A 162 -20.45 -3.41 -0.63
N GLU A 163 -20.57 -2.83 -1.84
CA GLU A 163 -20.49 -3.58 -3.09
C GLU A 163 -19.13 -4.30 -3.23
N LEU A 164 -18.02 -3.61 -2.93
CA LEU A 164 -16.68 -4.19 -2.99
C LEU A 164 -16.49 -5.28 -1.93
N LEU A 165 -16.99 -5.07 -0.72
CA LEU A 165 -16.96 -6.08 0.34
C LEU A 165 -17.69 -7.36 -0.05
N ALA A 166 -18.84 -7.25 -0.74
CA ALA A 166 -19.61 -8.39 -1.19
C ALA A 166 -18.97 -9.20 -2.32
N GLN A 167 -17.99 -8.63 -3.04
CA GLN A 167 -17.25 -9.32 -4.11
C GLN A 167 -16.12 -10.23 -3.59
N ASP A 168 -15.77 -10.13 -2.31
CA ASP A 168 -14.70 -10.91 -1.67
C ASP A 168 -15.22 -12.27 -1.09
N ILE A 169 -16.41 -12.71 -1.48
CA ILE A 169 -17.08 -13.94 -1.01
C ILE A 169 -16.89 -15.06 -2.03
#